data_23626f5e16907ef227ab4d37e7315630
#
_entry.id   23626f5e16907ef227ab4d37e7315630
#
_cell.length_a   1.000
_cell.length_b   1.000
_cell.length_c   1.000
_cell.angle_alpha   90.00
_cell.angle_beta   90.00
_cell.angle_gamma   90.00
#
_symmetry.space_group_name_H-M   'P 1'
#
loop_
_entity.id
_entity.type
_entity.pdbx_description
1 polymer ?
#
loop_
_entity_poly.entity_id
_entity_poly.type
_entity_poly.pdbx_seq_one_letter_code
_entity_poly.pdbx_strand_id
1 'polypeptide(L)'
;MTTVDFEPLTIKVPLREEPPGVLRVGKSRVLLELVLDAFKAGATPESIVQSYDTLNLADVYAVITRYLAAPAPFEEYLRIRDEEAAEMRRKIEEYQGPQDNLRAILMARAKASCADLTHPNT
;
A
#
# COMPACT_ATOMS: atom_id res chain seq x y z
N MET A 1 7.79 -48.30 4.75
CA MET A 1 6.87 -47.18 4.62
C MET A 1 7.60 -45.87 4.86
N THR A 2 7.53 -45.02 3.90
CA THR A 2 8.26 -43.76 4.01
C THR A 2 7.38 -42.73 4.72
N THR A 3 7.76 -42.37 5.91
CA THR A 3 7.08 -41.28 6.62
C THR A 3 7.79 -40.00 6.29
N VAL A 4 7.06 -39.07 5.71
CA VAL A 4 7.60 -37.73 5.49
C VAL A 4 7.63 -37.04 6.84
N ASP A 5 8.84 -36.70 7.25
CA ASP A 5 9.05 -36.09 8.55
C ASP A 5 9.05 -34.57 8.37
N PHE A 6 7.98 -33.93 8.81
CA PHE A 6 7.87 -32.48 8.79
C PHE A 6 8.32 -31.96 10.15
N GLU A 7 9.60 -31.71 10.27
CA GLU A 7 10.12 -31.10 11.47
C GLU A 7 9.48 -29.73 11.70
N PRO A 8 9.25 -29.32 12.95
CA PRO A 8 8.74 -28.00 13.23
C PRO A 8 9.65 -26.94 12.61
N LEU A 9 9.07 -26.11 11.76
CA LEU A 9 9.77 -25.04 11.09
C LEU A 9 9.24 -23.70 11.57
N THR A 10 10.12 -22.90 12.11
CA THR A 10 9.77 -21.54 12.49
C THR A 10 10.05 -20.61 11.30
N ILE A 11 8.99 -20.05 10.76
CA ILE A 11 9.11 -19.10 9.65
C ILE A 11 8.98 -17.69 10.21
N LYS A 12 10.02 -16.89 10.03
CA LYS A 12 9.99 -15.49 10.41
C LYS A 12 9.07 -14.73 9.45
N VAL A 13 8.20 -13.91 10.00
CA VAL A 13 7.35 -13.05 9.16
C VAL A 13 8.26 -12.05 8.44
N PRO A 14 8.23 -12.03 7.10
CA PRO A 14 9.16 -11.22 6.31
C PRO A 14 8.71 -9.77 6.25
N LEU A 15 8.83 -9.05 7.36
CA LEU A 15 8.49 -7.64 7.44
C LEU A 15 9.71 -6.84 7.86
N ARG A 16 9.92 -5.72 7.19
CA ARG A 16 11.01 -4.79 7.46
C ARG A 16 10.44 -3.42 7.76
N GLU A 17 10.87 -2.83 8.86
CA GLU A 17 10.44 -1.49 9.23
C GLU A 17 11.43 -0.47 8.68
N GLU A 18 11.00 0.30 7.70
CA GLU A 18 11.84 1.30 7.04
C GLU A 18 10.98 2.28 6.24
N PRO A 19 10.89 3.57 6.62
CA PRO A 19 11.39 4.19 7.85
C PRO A 19 10.61 3.73 9.09
N PRO A 20 10.96 4.20 10.29
CA PRO A 20 10.23 3.81 11.51
C PRO A 20 8.72 4.01 11.36
N GLY A 21 7.95 2.99 11.76
CA GLY A 21 6.49 2.99 11.65
C GLY A 21 5.96 2.55 10.31
N VAL A 22 6.82 2.25 9.34
CA VAL A 22 6.41 1.81 8.01
C VAL A 22 6.93 0.40 7.77
N LEU A 23 6.03 -0.56 7.56
CA LEU A 23 6.40 -1.95 7.31
C LEU A 23 6.39 -2.24 5.82
N ARG A 24 7.45 -2.89 5.37
CA ARG A 24 7.61 -3.34 3.99
C ARG A 24 7.79 -4.84 3.96
N VAL A 25 7.31 -5.47 2.90
CA VAL A 25 7.31 -6.92 2.78
C VAL A 25 8.65 -7.41 2.24
N GLY A 26 9.31 -8.26 2.99
CA GLY A 26 10.58 -8.89 2.61
C GLY A 26 11.66 -7.87 2.29
N LYS A 27 12.34 -8.06 1.19
CA LYS A 27 13.36 -7.13 0.70
C LYS A 27 12.80 -6.11 -0.29
N SER A 28 11.51 -6.20 -0.59
CA SER A 28 10.87 -5.29 -1.53
C SER A 28 10.61 -3.93 -0.87
N ARG A 29 10.25 -2.95 -1.69
CA ARG A 29 9.79 -1.65 -1.20
C ARG A 29 8.28 -1.60 -1.07
N VAL A 30 7.60 -2.70 -1.32
CA VAL A 30 6.15 -2.74 -1.28
C VAL A 30 5.68 -2.66 0.17
N LEU A 31 4.77 -1.75 0.42
CA LEU A 31 4.22 -1.53 1.75
C LEU A 31 3.30 -2.69 2.15
N LEU A 32 3.35 -3.04 3.43
CA LEU A 32 2.48 -4.09 3.97
C LEU A 32 1.01 -3.79 3.70
N GLU A 33 0.59 -2.54 3.87
CA GLU A 33 -0.80 -2.15 3.66
C GLU A 33 -1.28 -2.41 2.24
N LEU A 34 -0.40 -2.29 1.24
CA LEU A 34 -0.78 -2.58 -0.14
C LEU A 34 -1.10 -4.06 -0.34
N VAL A 35 -0.31 -4.92 0.28
CA VAL A 35 -0.52 -6.38 0.20
C VAL A 35 -1.81 -6.77 0.92
N LEU A 36 -2.00 -6.26 2.13
CA LEU A 36 -3.18 -6.59 2.93
C LEU A 36 -4.46 -6.03 2.30
N ASP A 37 -4.42 -4.82 1.78
CA ASP A 37 -5.59 -4.22 1.12
C ASP A 37 -5.96 -5.00 -0.13
N ALA A 38 -4.97 -5.42 -0.93
CA ALA A 38 -5.22 -6.25 -2.11
C ALA A 38 -5.83 -7.58 -1.71
N PHE A 39 -5.30 -8.21 -0.66
CA PHE A 39 -5.85 -9.48 -0.17
C PHE A 39 -7.29 -9.31 0.31
N LYS A 40 -7.58 -8.26 1.06
CA LYS A 40 -8.94 -7.98 1.55
C LYS A 40 -9.90 -7.70 0.39
N ALA A 41 -9.39 -7.16 -0.70
CA ALA A 41 -10.19 -6.90 -1.90
C ALA A 41 -10.42 -8.16 -2.75
N GLY A 42 -9.87 -9.30 -2.34
CA GLY A 42 -10.10 -10.58 -3.01
C GLY A 42 -8.95 -11.06 -3.87
N ALA A 43 -7.83 -10.34 -3.90
CA ALA A 43 -6.67 -10.77 -4.68
C ALA A 43 -6.02 -12.01 -4.07
N THR A 44 -5.54 -12.90 -4.93
CA THR A 44 -4.75 -14.04 -4.48
C THR A 44 -3.30 -13.62 -4.29
N PRO A 45 -2.52 -14.36 -3.45
CA PRO A 45 -1.09 -14.07 -3.33
C PRO A 45 -0.37 -14.04 -4.68
N GLU A 46 -0.74 -14.95 -5.59
CA GLU A 46 -0.16 -15.01 -6.92
C GLU A 46 -0.44 -13.73 -7.72
N SER A 47 -1.66 -13.23 -7.66
CA SER A 47 -2.01 -11.99 -8.38
C SER A 47 -1.34 -10.78 -7.77
N ILE A 48 -1.15 -10.79 -6.45
CA ILE A 48 -0.43 -9.71 -5.77
C ILE A 48 1.01 -9.66 -6.25
N VAL A 49 1.68 -10.82 -6.35
CA VAL A 49 3.05 -10.89 -6.87
C VAL A 49 3.12 -10.44 -8.33
N GLN A 50 2.12 -10.77 -9.12
CA GLN A 50 2.05 -10.31 -10.50
C GLN A 50 1.96 -8.78 -10.61
N SER A 51 1.28 -8.15 -9.66
CA SER A 51 1.16 -6.70 -9.61
C SER A 51 2.44 -6.02 -9.12
N TYR A 52 3.22 -6.71 -8.29
CA TYR A 52 4.43 -6.17 -7.68
C TYR A 52 5.56 -7.19 -7.87
N ASP A 53 6.26 -7.10 -8.98
CA ASP A 53 7.25 -8.09 -9.40
C ASP A 53 8.45 -8.22 -8.46
N THR A 54 8.68 -7.24 -7.58
CA THR A 54 9.74 -7.31 -6.57
C THR A 54 9.35 -8.15 -5.37
N LEU A 55 8.08 -8.54 -5.26
CA LEU A 55 7.61 -9.38 -4.16
C LEU A 55 7.95 -10.84 -4.41
N ASN A 56 8.32 -11.53 -3.33
CA ASN A 56 8.52 -12.97 -3.33
C ASN A 56 7.21 -13.64 -2.91
N LEU A 57 6.79 -14.65 -3.66
CA LEU A 57 5.52 -15.33 -3.40
C LEU A 57 5.49 -15.96 -2.01
N ALA A 58 6.58 -16.56 -1.58
CA ALA A 58 6.65 -17.16 -0.23
C ALA A 58 6.48 -16.11 0.85
N ASP A 59 7.04 -14.92 0.66
CA ASP A 59 6.90 -13.83 1.62
C ASP A 59 5.45 -13.34 1.71
N VAL A 60 4.76 -13.25 0.57
CA VAL A 60 3.35 -12.84 0.55
C VAL A 60 2.49 -13.87 1.29
N TYR A 61 2.71 -15.16 1.02
CA TYR A 61 2.01 -16.21 1.74
C TYR A 61 2.29 -16.18 3.24
N ALA A 62 3.54 -15.95 3.64
CA ALA A 62 3.90 -15.88 5.05
C ALA A 62 3.19 -14.73 5.77
N VAL A 63 3.14 -13.56 5.14
CA VAL A 63 2.45 -12.39 5.68
C VAL A 63 0.95 -12.67 5.82
N ILE A 64 0.33 -13.20 4.77
CA ILE A 64 -1.10 -13.47 4.76
C ILE A 64 -1.45 -14.54 5.80
N THR A 65 -0.63 -15.59 5.89
CA THR A 65 -0.82 -16.66 6.89
C THR A 65 -0.80 -16.06 8.30
N ARG A 66 0.18 -15.23 8.58
CA ARG A 66 0.30 -14.59 9.89
C ARG A 66 -0.89 -13.68 10.16
N TYR A 67 -1.32 -12.92 9.15
CA TYR A 67 -2.48 -12.05 9.28
C TYR A 67 -3.74 -12.85 9.62
N LEU A 68 -3.95 -13.96 8.91
CA LEU A 68 -5.12 -14.80 9.16
C LEU A 68 -5.08 -15.46 10.54
N ALA A 69 -3.89 -15.83 11.00
CA ALA A 69 -3.72 -16.47 12.30
C ALA A 69 -3.93 -15.49 13.46
N ALA A 70 -3.50 -14.25 13.31
CA ALA A 70 -3.60 -13.23 14.35
C ALA A 70 -3.75 -11.85 13.70
N PRO A 71 -4.97 -11.48 13.29
CA PRO A 71 -5.15 -10.23 12.54
C PRO A 71 -5.01 -8.97 13.37
N ALA A 72 -5.20 -9.03 14.69
CA ALA A 72 -5.28 -7.84 15.52
C ALA A 72 -4.07 -6.89 15.38
N PRO A 73 -2.80 -7.38 15.45
CA PRO A 73 -1.66 -6.47 15.28
C PRO A 73 -1.63 -5.80 13.91
N PHE A 74 -2.03 -6.52 12.87
CA PHE A 74 -2.06 -5.97 11.51
C PHE A 74 -3.15 -4.92 11.36
N GLU A 75 -4.34 -5.18 11.92
CA GLU A 75 -5.44 -4.22 11.87
C GLU A 75 -5.08 -2.94 12.63
N GLU A 76 -4.40 -3.07 13.76
CA GLU A 76 -3.92 -1.90 14.50
C GLU A 76 -2.90 -1.11 13.70
N TYR A 77 -1.97 -1.81 13.04
CA TYR A 77 -1.00 -1.16 12.17
C TYR A 77 -1.70 -0.40 11.03
N LEU A 78 -2.67 -1.03 10.39
CA LEU A 78 -3.42 -0.40 9.29
C LEU A 78 -4.18 0.84 9.80
N ARG A 79 -4.76 0.75 10.97
CA ARG A 79 -5.47 1.88 11.59
C ARG A 79 -4.53 3.06 11.81
N ILE A 80 -3.34 2.79 12.36
CA ILE A 80 -2.34 3.84 12.61
C ILE A 80 -1.89 4.46 11.30
N ARG A 81 -1.65 3.64 10.27
CA ARG A 81 -1.24 4.14 8.97
C ARG A 81 -2.32 5.02 8.33
N ASP A 82 -3.58 4.61 8.48
CA ASP A 82 -4.71 5.41 7.97
C ASP A 82 -4.81 6.75 8.71
N GLU A 83 -4.61 6.75 10.02
CA GLU A 83 -4.60 7.99 10.80
C GLU A 83 -3.46 8.90 10.38
N GLU A 84 -2.27 8.36 10.18
CA GLU A 84 -1.12 9.12 9.72
C GLU A 84 -1.39 9.75 8.35
N ALA A 85 -1.99 8.99 7.44
CA ALA A 85 -2.35 9.48 6.12
C ALA A 85 -3.40 10.58 6.20
N ALA A 86 -4.40 10.41 7.07
CA ALA A 86 -5.43 11.43 7.28
C ALA A 86 -4.83 12.71 7.88
N GLU A 87 -3.92 12.56 8.84
CA GLU A 87 -3.24 13.70 9.44
C GLU A 87 -2.38 14.43 8.41
N MET A 88 -1.68 13.69 7.57
CA MET A 88 -0.89 14.29 6.50
C MET A 88 -1.77 15.07 5.52
N ARG A 89 -2.92 14.50 5.15
CA ARG A 89 -3.86 15.19 4.26
C ARG A 89 -4.38 16.47 4.91
N ARG A 90 -4.71 16.43 6.22
CA ARG A 90 -5.15 17.62 6.93
C ARG A 90 -4.09 18.70 6.97
N LYS A 91 -2.83 18.32 7.22
CA LYS A 91 -1.71 19.28 7.24
C LYS A 91 -1.50 19.91 5.86
N ILE A 92 -1.60 19.10 4.81
CA ILE A 92 -1.51 19.59 3.45
C ILE A 92 -2.64 20.56 3.16
N GLU A 93 -3.86 20.23 3.53
CA GLU A 93 -5.02 21.09 3.33
C GLU A 93 -4.91 22.40 4.11
N GLU A 94 -4.46 22.33 5.37
CA GLU A 94 -4.22 23.52 6.19
C GLU A 94 -3.14 24.40 5.57
N TYR A 95 -2.04 23.77 5.16
CA TYR A 95 -0.96 24.48 4.51
C TYR A 95 -1.41 25.11 3.19
N GLN A 96 -2.31 24.46 2.48
CA GLN A 96 -2.88 24.94 1.23
C GLN A 96 -4.14 25.76 1.42
N GLY A 97 -4.60 25.96 2.66
CA GLY A 97 -5.78 26.74 2.95
C GLY A 97 -5.78 28.11 2.29
N PRO A 98 -4.68 28.91 2.44
CA PRO A 98 -4.55 30.16 1.68
C PRO A 98 -4.34 29.91 0.19
N GLN A 99 -4.09 28.67 -0.21
CA GLN A 99 -3.82 28.26 -1.58
C GLN A 99 -5.02 27.62 -2.26
N ASP A 100 -6.21 27.74 -1.70
CA ASP A 100 -7.43 27.39 -2.40
C ASP A 100 -7.48 28.16 -3.73
N ASN A 101 -6.95 29.35 -3.76
CA ASN A 101 -6.76 30.12 -4.98
C ASN A 101 -5.86 29.40 -5.97
N LEU A 102 -4.77 28.78 -5.49
CA LEU A 102 -3.86 28.03 -6.36
C LEU A 102 -4.56 26.82 -6.98
N ARG A 103 -5.34 26.11 -6.18
CA ARG A 103 -6.14 25.00 -6.69
C ARG A 103 -7.12 25.48 -7.76
N ALA A 104 -7.80 26.58 -7.50
CA ALA A 104 -8.72 27.19 -8.46
C ALA A 104 -7.99 27.59 -9.73
N ILE A 105 -6.79 28.17 -9.60
CA ILE A 105 -5.96 28.55 -10.75
C ILE A 105 -5.54 27.33 -11.54
N LEU A 106 -5.11 26.25 -10.86
CA LEU A 106 -4.71 25.00 -11.51
C LEU A 106 -5.88 24.36 -12.24
N MET A 107 -7.06 24.38 -11.64
CA MET A 107 -8.27 23.86 -12.28
C MET A 107 -8.67 24.71 -13.48
N ALA A 108 -8.54 26.02 -13.39
CA ALA A 108 -8.80 26.93 -14.49
C ALA A 108 -7.80 26.69 -15.63
N ARG A 109 -6.53 26.48 -15.32
CA ARG A 109 -5.51 26.14 -16.32
C ARG A 109 -5.79 24.81 -16.99
N ALA A 110 -6.17 23.78 -16.22
CA ALA A 110 -6.52 22.49 -16.79
C ALA A 110 -7.71 22.62 -17.72
N LYS A 111 -8.71 23.42 -17.35
CA LYS A 111 -9.87 23.68 -18.17
C LYS A 111 -9.50 24.44 -19.45
N ALA A 112 -8.62 25.42 -19.34
CA ALA A 112 -8.13 26.17 -20.49
C ALA A 112 -7.31 25.28 -21.42
N SER A 113 -6.46 24.41 -20.87
CA SER A 113 -5.70 23.42 -21.65
C SER A 113 -6.61 22.46 -22.38
N CYS A 114 -7.68 22.01 -21.75
CA CYS A 114 -8.67 21.16 -22.40
C CYS A 114 -9.36 21.92 -23.54
N ALA A 115 -9.68 23.17 -23.34
CA ALA A 115 -10.26 23.99 -24.39
C ALA A 115 -9.30 24.17 -25.57
N ASP A 116 -8.02 24.39 -25.28
CA ASP A 116 -6.97 24.50 -26.30
C ASP A 116 -6.81 23.17 -27.05
N LEU A 117 -6.85 22.06 -26.32
CA LEU A 117 -6.72 20.73 -26.94
C LEU A 117 -7.91 20.37 -27.82
N THR A 118 -9.07 20.93 -27.53
CA THR A 118 -10.26 20.71 -28.35
C THR A 118 -10.35 21.65 -29.53
N HIS A 119 -9.43 22.60 -29.65
CA HIS A 119 -9.43 23.55 -30.75
C HIS A 119 -8.96 22.84 -32.01
N PRO A 120 -9.73 22.91 -33.11
CA PRO A 120 -9.46 22.06 -34.28
C PRO A 120 -8.21 22.43 -35.05
N ASN A 121 -7.67 23.58 -34.85
CA ASN A 121 -6.47 24.04 -35.60
C ASN A 121 -5.20 23.98 -34.77
N THR A 122 -5.27 23.37 -33.63
CA THR A 122 -4.10 23.21 -32.78
C THR A 122 -3.53 21.82 -32.90
#